data_442fdf7fa8e23aa776d9fe973bb77075
#
_entry.id   442fdf7fa8e23aa776d9fe973bb77075
#
_cell.length_a   1.000
_cell.length_b   1.000
_cell.length_c   1.000
_cell.angle_alpha   90.00
_cell.angle_beta   90.00
_cell.angle_gamma   90.00
#
_symmetry.space_group_name_H-M   'P 1'
#
loop_
_entity.id
_entity.type
_entity.pdbx_description
1 polymer ?
#
loop_
_entity_poly.entity_id
_entity_poly.type
_entity_poly.pdbx_seq_one_letter_code
_entity_poly.pdbx_strand_id
1 'polypeptide(L)'
;MDFYTLLQGHAAGRPAHIAFQDQDRVLDYAGLLAEVDRLAALMQEQGVRRGDRLALWMPNCIEWLVTFLACARLGVTVIAVNTRFREHEVGQLLARGRCTWMAMWPAFKGLPFVEILQGIDPEVLRGVRRIFAVGDNAALPAPLPAAVPFEAQAEHAGAISEPGQENDGALVYTTSGTTSAPKLVLHRQAGLIHHGHIAARAYGISADSVVLLASPMCGAFGFSTLLGGLTQGATLVSLAVFDAARTARQILEHGVTHTFANNEFLDLILKQAEGRSPAYPSLRYVGFASFSPAMDDLPERALQAGMPIAGLYGSSELQALVAGHTLDTDWRHRRVAGGTIASPEGRVRAVDSDSGAVLPHGAIGQIEIKAPSLMSEYLDNPEATRKAISDDGYFRTGDLGYTVHERLFIFQGRDGDHLRLGGFLVAPLEIEQFLEGLPGVAGAQVVGAQHEGKTVPVAFVRPQSGVQTDERAIIGACQSAMAKFKVPQRVIFVEDFPMVQSANSNKVQKHVLRQQAQAMLDGQ
;
A
#
# COMPACT_ATOMS: atom_id res chain seq x y z
N MET A 1 3.59 -3.34 -23.75
CA MET A 1 4.86 -2.62 -23.39
C MET A 1 5.29 -3.06 -22.01
N ASP A 2 6.56 -3.34 -21.80
CA ASP A 2 7.17 -3.65 -20.51
C ASP A 2 7.90 -2.43 -19.93
N PHE A 3 8.29 -2.48 -18.63
CA PHE A 3 8.96 -1.38 -17.95
C PHE A 3 10.34 -1.05 -18.51
N TYR A 4 11.06 -2.06 -19.00
CA TYR A 4 12.40 -1.82 -19.54
C TYR A 4 12.34 -1.03 -20.85
N THR A 5 11.42 -1.39 -21.75
CA THR A 5 11.14 -0.64 -22.98
C THR A 5 10.71 0.80 -22.70
N LEU A 6 9.84 0.99 -21.68
CA LEU A 6 9.43 2.33 -21.24
C LEU A 6 10.65 3.16 -20.77
N LEU A 7 11.49 2.58 -19.91
CA LEU A 7 12.68 3.25 -19.37
C LEU A 7 13.68 3.59 -20.48
N GLN A 8 13.94 2.66 -21.42
CA GLN A 8 14.79 2.92 -22.58
C GLN A 8 14.27 4.11 -23.42
N GLY A 9 12.95 4.20 -23.60
CA GLY A 9 12.34 5.34 -24.30
C GLY A 9 12.61 6.68 -23.62
N HIS A 10 12.51 6.74 -22.30
CA HIS A 10 12.82 7.96 -21.54
C HIS A 10 14.32 8.30 -21.57
N ALA A 11 15.19 7.31 -21.36
CA ALA A 11 16.65 7.49 -21.41
C ALA A 11 17.15 7.94 -22.80
N ALA A 12 16.54 7.47 -23.87
CA ALA A 12 16.85 7.90 -25.23
C ALA A 12 16.32 9.31 -25.52
N GLY A 13 15.09 9.62 -25.08
CA GLY A 13 14.45 10.90 -25.38
C GLY A 13 14.93 12.07 -24.51
N ARG A 14 15.19 11.82 -23.23
CA ARG A 14 15.54 12.86 -22.23
C ARG A 14 16.61 12.33 -21.24
N PRO A 15 17.82 11.92 -21.69
CA PRO A 15 18.81 11.24 -20.88
C PRO A 15 19.21 11.97 -19.60
N ALA A 16 19.40 13.28 -19.67
CA ALA A 16 19.82 14.13 -18.55
C ALA A 16 18.65 14.67 -17.71
N HIS A 17 17.39 14.28 -18.02
CA HIS A 17 16.27 14.70 -17.20
C HIS A 17 16.25 13.90 -15.89
N ILE A 18 16.03 14.59 -14.77
CA ILE A 18 15.99 13.96 -13.45
C ILE A 18 14.83 12.95 -13.40
N ALA A 19 15.15 11.68 -13.19
CA ALA A 19 14.18 10.61 -13.03
C ALA A 19 13.73 10.48 -11.57
N PHE A 20 14.69 10.48 -10.64
CA PHE A 20 14.41 10.30 -9.23
C PHE A 20 15.35 11.12 -8.37
N GLN A 21 14.79 11.76 -7.36
CA GLN A 21 15.54 12.49 -6.34
C GLN A 21 15.17 11.96 -4.96
N ASP A 22 16.17 11.41 -4.27
CA ASP A 22 16.07 10.86 -2.92
C ASP A 22 17.04 11.61 -2.01
N GLN A 23 16.49 12.47 -1.18
CA GLN A 23 17.27 13.34 -0.29
C GLN A 23 18.34 14.15 -1.05
N ASP A 24 19.60 13.77 -0.87
CA ASP A 24 20.76 14.45 -1.46
C ASP A 24 21.28 13.77 -2.74
N ARG A 25 20.63 12.65 -3.15
CA ARG A 25 21.00 11.89 -4.35
C ARG A 25 20.02 12.16 -5.48
N VAL A 26 20.58 12.35 -6.65
CA VAL A 26 19.83 12.61 -7.88
C VAL A 26 20.25 11.58 -8.92
N LEU A 27 19.29 11.01 -9.61
CA LEU A 27 19.49 10.08 -10.69
C LEU A 27 18.69 10.54 -11.91
N ASP A 28 19.35 10.79 -13.02
CA ASP A 28 18.70 11.07 -14.29
C ASP A 28 18.25 9.79 -15.00
N TYR A 29 17.51 9.90 -16.10
CA TYR A 29 16.99 8.73 -16.81
C TYR A 29 18.10 7.86 -17.43
N ALA A 30 19.21 8.43 -17.87
CA ALA A 30 20.36 7.67 -18.35
C ALA A 30 21.02 6.88 -17.21
N GLY A 31 21.22 7.52 -16.06
CA GLY A 31 21.76 6.89 -14.86
C GLY A 31 20.82 5.82 -14.31
N LEU A 32 19.50 6.07 -14.30
CA LEU A 32 18.52 5.07 -13.87
C LEU A 32 18.57 3.83 -14.76
N LEU A 33 18.64 3.99 -16.09
CA LEU A 33 18.79 2.88 -17.01
C LEU A 33 20.08 2.10 -16.75
N ALA A 34 21.21 2.79 -16.56
CA ALA A 34 22.51 2.17 -16.29
C ALA A 34 22.50 1.35 -14.98
N GLU A 35 21.90 1.88 -13.90
CA GLU A 35 21.77 1.15 -12.63
C GLU A 35 20.85 -0.07 -12.74
N VAL A 36 19.75 0.05 -13.49
CA VAL A 36 18.85 -1.10 -13.77
C VAL A 36 19.59 -2.18 -14.56
N ASP A 37 20.39 -1.80 -15.56
CA ASP A 37 21.20 -2.71 -16.37
C ASP A 37 22.24 -3.43 -15.53
N ARG A 38 22.96 -2.67 -14.69
CA ARG A 38 23.95 -3.19 -13.75
C ARG A 38 23.35 -4.23 -12.80
N LEU A 39 22.26 -3.85 -12.12
CA LEU A 39 21.64 -4.73 -11.12
C LEU A 39 21.00 -5.96 -11.77
N ALA A 40 20.37 -5.82 -12.93
CA ALA A 40 19.79 -6.97 -13.64
C ALA A 40 20.88 -7.96 -14.08
N ALA A 41 22.03 -7.50 -14.54
CA ALA A 41 23.18 -8.34 -14.87
C ALA A 41 23.70 -9.10 -13.64
N LEU A 42 23.91 -8.39 -12.51
CA LEU A 42 24.31 -8.98 -11.24
C LEU A 42 23.32 -10.05 -10.78
N MET A 43 22.01 -9.74 -10.78
CA MET A 43 20.96 -10.68 -10.40
C MET A 43 20.97 -11.93 -11.27
N GLN A 44 21.09 -11.78 -12.60
CA GLN A 44 21.17 -12.90 -13.54
C GLN A 44 22.39 -13.79 -13.26
N GLU A 45 23.55 -13.19 -12.99
CA GLU A 45 24.79 -13.89 -12.64
C GLU A 45 24.63 -14.68 -11.34
N GLN A 46 23.94 -14.13 -10.34
CA GLN A 46 23.61 -14.83 -9.10
C GLN A 46 22.57 -15.93 -9.27
N GLY A 47 22.03 -16.11 -10.46
CA GLY A 47 21.11 -17.18 -10.80
C GLY A 47 19.64 -16.82 -10.78
N VAL A 48 19.27 -15.54 -10.67
CA VAL A 48 17.88 -15.07 -10.81
C VAL A 48 17.38 -15.37 -12.22
N ARG A 49 16.16 -15.88 -12.34
CA ARG A 49 15.54 -16.28 -13.61
C ARG A 49 14.13 -15.71 -13.74
N ARG A 50 13.65 -15.62 -14.96
CA ARG A 50 12.26 -15.26 -15.26
C ARG A 50 11.29 -16.19 -14.53
N GLY A 51 10.25 -15.61 -13.92
CA GLY A 51 9.27 -16.32 -13.11
C GLY A 51 9.64 -16.48 -11.63
N ASP A 52 10.86 -16.14 -11.23
CA ASP A 52 11.24 -16.07 -9.82
C ASP A 52 10.46 -14.98 -9.07
N ARG A 53 10.48 -15.05 -7.73
CA ARG A 53 9.83 -14.09 -6.84
C ARG A 53 10.85 -13.52 -5.86
N LEU A 54 10.86 -12.18 -5.76
CA LEU A 54 11.78 -11.42 -4.91
C LEU A 54 11.01 -10.61 -3.87
N ALA A 55 11.32 -10.79 -2.59
CA ALA A 55 10.85 -9.93 -1.51
C ALA A 55 11.65 -8.61 -1.52
N LEU A 56 10.98 -7.49 -1.76
CA LEU A 56 11.60 -6.16 -1.77
C LEU A 56 11.25 -5.42 -0.48
N TRP A 57 12.23 -5.30 0.42
CA TRP A 57 12.05 -4.76 1.77
C TRP A 57 12.97 -3.58 2.04
N MET A 58 12.60 -2.44 1.50
CA MET A 58 13.33 -1.18 1.61
C MET A 58 12.35 0.00 1.76
N PRO A 59 12.82 1.15 2.31
CA PRO A 59 12.04 2.39 2.28
C PRO A 59 11.93 2.95 0.86
N ASN A 60 11.25 4.11 0.72
CA ASN A 60 11.23 4.85 -0.54
C ASN A 60 12.64 5.40 -0.85
N CYS A 61 13.39 4.74 -1.71
CA CYS A 61 14.75 5.10 -2.11
C CYS A 61 15.00 4.73 -3.57
N ILE A 62 16.11 5.21 -4.12
CA ILE A 62 16.55 4.90 -5.48
C ILE A 62 16.69 3.39 -5.67
N GLU A 63 17.28 2.70 -4.71
CA GLU A 63 17.53 1.25 -4.76
C GLU A 63 16.24 0.44 -4.83
N TRP A 64 15.16 0.93 -4.20
CA TRP A 64 13.83 0.32 -4.33
C TRP A 64 13.36 0.34 -5.79
N LEU A 65 13.43 1.52 -6.44
CA LEU A 65 13.02 1.69 -7.83
C LEU A 65 13.91 0.90 -8.79
N VAL A 66 15.22 0.97 -8.61
CA VAL A 66 16.20 0.21 -9.41
C VAL A 66 15.95 -1.29 -9.30
N THR A 67 15.73 -1.80 -8.08
CA THR A 67 15.41 -3.23 -7.86
C THR A 67 14.13 -3.64 -8.56
N PHE A 68 13.06 -2.84 -8.42
CA PHE A 68 11.79 -3.12 -9.10
C PHE A 68 11.95 -3.20 -10.62
N LEU A 69 12.63 -2.22 -11.21
CA LEU A 69 12.85 -2.16 -12.67
C LEU A 69 13.80 -3.27 -13.17
N ALA A 70 14.83 -3.63 -12.39
CA ALA A 70 15.70 -4.76 -12.69
C ALA A 70 14.94 -6.10 -12.66
N CYS A 71 14.08 -6.28 -11.67
CA CYS A 71 13.18 -7.44 -11.58
C CYS A 71 12.23 -7.48 -12.79
N ALA A 72 11.63 -6.35 -13.16
CA ALA A 72 10.74 -6.27 -14.33
C ALA A 72 11.48 -6.62 -15.63
N ARG A 73 12.75 -6.15 -15.79
CA ARG A 73 13.61 -6.52 -16.92
C ARG A 73 13.91 -8.01 -17.00
N LEU A 74 14.00 -8.69 -15.84
CA LEU A 74 14.26 -10.13 -15.74
C LEU A 74 12.98 -10.97 -15.72
N GLY A 75 11.79 -10.37 -15.72
CA GLY A 75 10.52 -11.10 -15.59
C GLY A 75 10.32 -11.71 -14.19
N VAL A 76 10.89 -11.09 -13.17
CA VAL A 76 10.79 -11.49 -11.76
C VAL A 76 9.64 -10.73 -11.09
N THR A 77 8.81 -11.44 -10.35
CA THR A 77 7.71 -10.83 -9.61
C THR A 77 8.20 -10.29 -8.26
N VAL A 78 8.03 -9.00 -8.01
CA VAL A 78 8.35 -8.37 -6.73
C VAL A 78 7.21 -8.56 -5.75
N ILE A 79 7.50 -9.10 -4.57
CA ILE A 79 6.62 -9.09 -3.40
C ILE A 79 7.00 -7.88 -2.55
N ALA A 80 6.16 -6.85 -2.55
CA ALA A 80 6.45 -5.62 -1.83
C ALA A 80 6.24 -5.79 -0.33
N VAL A 81 7.31 -5.59 0.46
CA VAL A 81 7.29 -5.76 1.91
C VAL A 81 7.29 -4.38 2.57
N ASN A 82 6.32 -4.14 3.46
CA ASN A 82 6.23 -2.89 4.21
C ASN A 82 7.33 -2.83 5.28
N THR A 83 8.06 -1.73 5.36
CA THR A 83 9.13 -1.53 6.35
C THR A 83 8.64 -1.48 7.81
N ARG A 84 7.32 -1.38 8.03
CA ARG A 84 6.68 -1.42 9.35
C ARG A 84 6.29 -2.83 9.79
N PHE A 85 6.40 -3.83 8.90
CA PHE A 85 6.07 -5.22 9.23
C PHE A 85 7.09 -5.82 10.19
N ARG A 86 6.63 -6.82 10.96
CA ARG A 86 7.41 -7.56 11.95
C ARG A 86 7.55 -9.02 11.54
N GLU A 87 8.15 -9.83 12.41
CA GLU A 87 8.50 -11.23 12.11
C GLU A 87 7.32 -12.05 11.57
N HIS A 88 6.15 -11.94 12.17
CA HIS A 88 4.96 -12.68 11.75
C HIS A 88 4.54 -12.33 10.32
N GLU A 89 4.45 -11.05 10.02
CA GLU A 89 4.00 -10.54 8.71
C GLU A 89 5.04 -10.83 7.62
N VAL A 90 6.30 -10.56 7.91
CA VAL A 90 7.40 -10.83 6.96
C VAL A 90 7.53 -12.33 6.69
N GLY A 91 7.48 -13.16 7.74
CA GLY A 91 7.52 -14.61 7.62
C GLY A 91 6.38 -15.16 6.77
N GLN A 92 5.15 -14.69 6.99
CA GLN A 92 4.00 -15.06 6.16
C GLN A 92 4.19 -14.65 4.69
N LEU A 93 4.73 -13.46 4.43
CA LEU A 93 4.97 -13.00 3.07
C LEU A 93 6.02 -13.84 2.35
N LEU A 94 7.13 -14.14 3.01
CA LEU A 94 8.18 -14.98 2.45
C LEU A 94 7.65 -16.37 2.12
N ALA A 95 6.92 -17.00 3.04
CA ALA A 95 6.38 -18.34 2.86
C ALA A 95 5.31 -18.39 1.76
N ARG A 96 4.28 -17.54 1.84
CA ARG A 96 3.15 -17.56 0.90
C ARG A 96 3.50 -16.97 -0.45
N GLY A 97 4.37 -15.93 -0.46
CA GLY A 97 4.93 -15.39 -1.69
C GLY A 97 5.92 -16.33 -2.35
N ARG A 98 6.34 -17.42 -1.66
CA ARG A 98 7.39 -18.34 -2.12
C ARG A 98 8.61 -17.57 -2.62
N CYS A 99 9.04 -16.59 -1.81
CA CYS A 99 10.16 -15.73 -2.18
C CYS A 99 11.46 -16.51 -2.10
N THR A 100 12.15 -16.65 -3.21
CA THR A 100 13.46 -17.30 -3.29
C THR A 100 14.60 -16.28 -3.26
N TRP A 101 14.29 -15.02 -3.42
CA TRP A 101 15.21 -13.89 -3.44
C TRP A 101 14.70 -12.78 -2.52
N MET A 102 15.64 -11.99 -2.00
CA MET A 102 15.31 -10.81 -1.20
C MET A 102 16.21 -9.64 -1.59
N ALA A 103 15.68 -8.44 -1.56
CA ALA A 103 16.45 -7.20 -1.60
C ALA A 103 16.05 -6.33 -0.41
N MET A 104 17.02 -5.85 0.36
CA MET A 104 16.75 -5.11 1.59
C MET A 104 17.87 -4.13 1.95
N TRP A 105 17.57 -3.22 2.86
CA TRP A 105 18.54 -2.32 3.46
C TRP A 105 18.70 -2.64 4.96
N PRO A 106 19.58 -3.59 5.33
CA PRO A 106 19.63 -4.16 6.70
C PRO A 106 19.82 -3.13 7.82
N ALA A 107 20.69 -2.14 7.60
CA ALA A 107 21.07 -1.13 8.59
C ALA A 107 20.35 0.21 8.44
N PHE A 108 19.18 0.24 7.76
CA PHE A 108 18.50 1.50 7.49
C PHE A 108 18.00 2.17 8.77
N LYS A 109 18.65 3.29 9.18
CA LYS A 109 18.24 4.20 10.26
C LYS A 109 17.76 3.53 11.55
N GLY A 110 18.40 2.43 11.96
CA GLY A 110 18.06 1.72 13.20
C GLY A 110 16.72 0.98 13.17
N LEU A 111 16.14 0.75 11.99
CA LEU A 111 15.04 -0.20 11.88
C LEU A 111 15.55 -1.62 12.12
N PRO A 112 14.87 -2.43 12.96
CA PRO A 112 15.38 -3.71 13.44
C PRO A 112 15.15 -4.84 12.42
N PHE A 113 15.57 -4.65 11.15
CA PHE A 113 15.31 -5.63 10.10
C PHE A 113 16.01 -6.96 10.36
N VAL A 114 17.26 -6.91 10.88
CA VAL A 114 18.02 -8.12 11.20
C VAL A 114 17.40 -8.88 12.36
N GLU A 115 16.97 -8.16 13.40
CA GLU A 115 16.28 -8.73 14.56
C GLU A 115 14.92 -9.34 14.17
N ILE A 116 14.18 -8.69 13.27
CA ILE A 116 12.94 -9.23 12.73
C ILE A 116 13.19 -10.56 12.00
N LEU A 117 14.25 -10.64 11.19
CA LEU A 117 14.61 -11.89 10.51
C LEU A 117 14.97 -13.00 11.51
N GLN A 118 15.60 -12.67 12.64
CA GLN A 118 15.92 -13.64 13.70
C GLN A 118 14.69 -14.29 14.33
N GLY A 119 13.55 -13.55 14.37
CA GLY A 119 12.26 -14.05 14.89
C GLY A 119 11.46 -14.91 13.92
N ILE A 120 11.89 -15.01 12.65
CA ILE A 120 11.18 -15.79 11.63
C ILE A 120 11.58 -17.27 11.71
N ASP A 121 10.62 -18.17 11.48
CA ASP A 121 10.88 -19.61 11.39
C ASP A 121 12.03 -19.90 10.41
N PRO A 122 13.10 -20.60 10.89
CA PRO A 122 14.23 -20.96 10.06
C PRO A 122 13.88 -21.74 8.79
N GLU A 123 12.79 -22.52 8.79
CA GLU A 123 12.35 -23.24 7.58
C GLU A 123 11.92 -22.27 6.48
N VAL A 124 11.24 -21.18 6.85
CA VAL A 124 10.85 -20.13 5.90
C VAL A 124 12.09 -19.43 5.33
N LEU A 125 13.08 -19.13 6.19
CA LEU A 125 14.31 -18.46 5.78
C LEU A 125 15.20 -19.32 4.87
N ARG A 126 15.19 -20.67 5.00
CA ARG A 126 15.90 -21.58 4.10
C ARG A 126 15.41 -21.52 2.66
N GLY A 127 14.18 -21.04 2.43
CA GLY A 127 13.65 -20.77 1.10
C GLY A 127 14.37 -19.65 0.35
N VAL A 128 15.02 -18.72 1.07
CA VAL A 128 15.72 -17.57 0.48
C VAL A 128 17.14 -17.97 0.06
N ARG A 129 17.41 -17.96 -1.25
CA ARG A 129 18.69 -18.40 -1.84
C ARG A 129 19.79 -17.34 -1.79
N ARG A 130 19.42 -16.06 -1.94
CA ARG A 130 20.33 -14.91 -1.92
C ARG A 130 19.59 -13.66 -1.44
N ILE A 131 20.37 -12.74 -0.90
CA ILE A 131 19.90 -11.43 -0.45
C ILE A 131 20.78 -10.37 -1.10
N PHE A 132 20.17 -9.40 -1.78
CA PHE A 132 20.86 -8.20 -2.26
C PHE A 132 20.70 -7.11 -1.20
N ALA A 133 21.80 -6.70 -0.58
CA ALA A 133 21.79 -5.78 0.55
C ALA A 133 22.38 -4.42 0.17
N VAL A 134 21.69 -3.34 0.52
CA VAL A 134 22.14 -1.95 0.37
C VAL A 134 22.99 -1.58 1.58
N GLY A 135 24.12 -0.92 1.35
CA GLY A 135 25.03 -0.43 2.39
C GLY A 135 25.89 -1.52 3.02
N ASP A 136 26.45 -1.23 4.20
CA ASP A 136 27.35 -2.15 4.89
C ASP A 136 26.65 -3.48 5.21
N ASN A 137 27.34 -4.58 4.93
CA ASN A 137 26.84 -5.93 5.15
C ASN A 137 26.69 -6.20 6.65
N ALA A 138 25.51 -5.93 7.20
CA ALA A 138 25.14 -6.42 8.50
C ALA A 138 25.15 -7.96 8.48
N ALA A 139 25.66 -8.58 9.55
CA ALA A 139 25.63 -10.04 9.69
C ALA A 139 24.15 -10.49 9.71
N LEU A 140 23.75 -11.22 8.68
CA LEU A 140 22.40 -11.78 8.59
C LEU A 140 22.30 -13.05 9.46
N PRO A 141 21.14 -13.33 10.09
CA PRO A 141 20.98 -14.50 10.95
C PRO A 141 20.96 -15.80 10.13
N ALA A 142 21.55 -16.86 10.69
CA ALA A 142 21.37 -18.21 10.12
C ALA A 142 19.86 -18.58 10.12
N PRO A 143 19.35 -19.31 9.10
CA PRO A 143 20.10 -19.96 8.01
C PRO A 143 20.25 -19.10 6.74
N LEU A 144 20.04 -17.78 6.80
CA LEU A 144 20.16 -16.92 5.61
C LEU A 144 21.58 -16.94 5.04
N PRO A 145 21.73 -16.90 3.71
CA PRO A 145 23.03 -16.81 3.06
C PRO A 145 23.67 -15.44 3.29
N ALA A 146 24.98 -15.35 3.09
CA ALA A 146 25.67 -14.06 3.05
C ALA A 146 25.05 -13.15 1.98
N ALA A 147 24.91 -11.88 2.29
CA ALA A 147 24.36 -10.91 1.37
C ALA A 147 25.33 -10.63 0.22
N VAL A 148 24.76 -10.41 -0.98
CA VAL A 148 25.44 -9.83 -2.12
C VAL A 148 25.32 -8.32 -2.00
N PRO A 149 26.43 -7.55 -1.99
CA PRO A 149 26.35 -6.08 -1.97
C PRO A 149 25.53 -5.55 -3.15
N PHE A 150 24.61 -4.64 -2.87
CA PHE A 150 23.77 -4.05 -3.91
C PHE A 150 24.59 -3.33 -4.98
N GLU A 151 25.68 -2.70 -4.58
CA GLU A 151 26.58 -1.91 -5.42
C GLU A 151 27.58 -2.78 -6.23
N ALA A 152 27.57 -4.11 -6.00
CA ALA A 152 28.47 -5.00 -6.72
C ALA A 152 28.24 -4.96 -8.24
N GLN A 153 29.32 -5.19 -8.97
CA GLN A 153 29.27 -5.34 -10.42
C GLN A 153 29.16 -6.82 -10.78
N ALA A 154 28.48 -7.12 -11.87
CA ALA A 154 28.57 -8.44 -12.48
C ALA A 154 29.97 -8.65 -13.06
N GLU A 155 30.57 -9.82 -12.84
CA GLU A 155 31.87 -10.17 -13.43
C GLU A 155 31.77 -10.31 -14.95
N HIS A 156 30.60 -10.78 -15.43
CA HIS A 156 30.28 -10.98 -16.83
C HIS A 156 29.08 -10.14 -17.24
N ALA A 157 29.31 -8.96 -17.79
CA ALA A 157 28.27 -8.12 -18.37
C ALA A 157 27.77 -8.73 -19.69
N GLY A 158 26.88 -9.70 -19.61
CA GLY A 158 26.21 -10.35 -20.75
C GLY A 158 24.81 -9.78 -21.00
N ALA A 159 24.30 -10.02 -22.22
CA ALA A 159 22.90 -9.75 -22.49
C ALA A 159 22.00 -10.58 -21.56
N ILE A 160 20.84 -10.02 -21.17
CA ILE A 160 19.84 -10.78 -20.42
C ILE A 160 19.35 -11.94 -21.29
N SER A 161 19.52 -13.17 -20.79
CA SER A 161 19.25 -14.39 -21.56
C SER A 161 17.75 -14.59 -21.81
N GLU A 162 16.92 -14.28 -20.80
CA GLU A 162 15.46 -14.38 -20.85
C GLU A 162 14.86 -13.08 -20.32
N PRO A 163 14.68 -12.06 -21.17
CA PRO A 163 14.14 -10.78 -20.74
C PRO A 163 12.67 -10.91 -20.33
N GLY A 164 12.28 -10.09 -19.37
CA GLY A 164 10.89 -9.95 -18.96
C GLY A 164 9.99 -9.47 -20.09
N GLN A 165 8.71 -9.80 -19.99
CA GLN A 165 7.70 -9.48 -20.98
C GLN A 165 6.53 -8.73 -20.34
N GLU A 166 5.76 -8.04 -21.15
CA GLU A 166 4.62 -7.22 -20.71
C GLU A 166 3.57 -8.01 -19.90
N ASN A 167 3.44 -9.32 -20.14
CA ASN A 167 2.48 -10.18 -19.45
C ASN A 167 3.05 -10.86 -18.20
N ASP A 168 4.33 -10.68 -17.89
CA ASP A 168 4.92 -11.22 -16.67
C ASP A 168 4.35 -10.52 -15.43
N GLY A 169 4.27 -11.25 -14.32
CA GLY A 169 3.98 -10.67 -13.01
C GLY A 169 5.05 -9.66 -12.66
N ALA A 170 4.64 -8.47 -12.21
CA ALA A 170 5.57 -7.40 -11.86
C ALA A 170 5.57 -7.10 -10.37
N LEU A 171 4.40 -6.89 -9.78
CA LEU A 171 4.29 -6.46 -8.40
C LEU A 171 3.13 -7.17 -7.70
N VAL A 172 3.37 -7.53 -6.45
CA VAL A 172 2.37 -8.08 -5.54
C VAL A 172 2.23 -7.14 -4.34
N TYR A 173 1.01 -6.64 -4.14
CA TYR A 173 0.65 -5.96 -2.89
C TYR A 173 0.07 -6.94 -1.89
N THR A 174 0.24 -6.62 -0.61
CA THR A 174 -0.44 -7.29 0.48
C THR A 174 -1.68 -6.52 0.90
N THR A 175 -2.82 -7.18 0.95
CA THR A 175 -4.03 -6.61 1.55
C THR A 175 -4.43 -7.44 2.75
N SER A 176 -5.02 -6.77 3.74
CA SER A 176 -5.70 -7.44 4.83
C SER A 176 -6.96 -8.14 4.29
N GLY A 177 -6.93 -9.47 4.18
CA GLY A 177 -8.11 -10.24 3.81
C GLY A 177 -9.18 -10.21 4.92
N THR A 178 -10.45 -10.35 4.55
CA THR A 178 -11.55 -10.65 5.49
C THR A 178 -11.46 -12.07 6.05
N THR A 179 -10.58 -12.91 5.48
CA THR A 179 -10.31 -14.29 5.86
C THR A 179 -8.86 -14.41 6.31
N SER A 180 -8.61 -15.25 7.25
CA SER A 180 -7.44 -15.66 8.02
C SER A 180 -6.01 -15.29 7.58
N ALA A 181 -5.75 -14.79 6.39
CA ALA A 181 -4.39 -14.48 5.95
C ALA A 181 -4.38 -13.38 4.88
N PRO A 182 -3.32 -12.52 4.82
CA PRO A 182 -3.21 -11.45 3.83
C PRO A 182 -3.36 -11.98 2.41
N LYS A 183 -4.15 -11.31 1.57
CA LYS A 183 -4.22 -11.62 0.14
C LYS A 183 -3.04 -10.99 -0.58
N LEU A 184 -2.47 -11.71 -1.51
CA LEU A 184 -1.36 -11.30 -2.36
C LEU A 184 -1.90 -10.87 -3.72
N VAL A 185 -2.02 -9.59 -3.96
CA VAL A 185 -2.64 -9.01 -5.17
C VAL A 185 -1.60 -8.86 -6.27
N LEU A 186 -1.67 -9.68 -7.31
CA LEU A 186 -0.72 -9.69 -8.41
C LEU A 186 -1.14 -8.74 -9.53
N HIS A 187 -0.22 -7.88 -9.93
CA HIS A 187 -0.31 -7.06 -11.14
C HIS A 187 0.80 -7.38 -12.14
N ARG A 188 0.46 -7.32 -13.42
CA ARG A 188 1.39 -7.55 -14.54
C ARG A 188 1.96 -6.23 -15.05
N GLN A 189 3.11 -6.28 -15.72
CA GLN A 189 3.81 -5.11 -16.24
C GLN A 189 2.91 -4.22 -17.11
N ALA A 190 2.26 -4.80 -18.12
CA ALA A 190 1.38 -4.05 -19.03
C ALA A 190 0.23 -3.34 -18.30
N GLY A 191 -0.40 -4.02 -17.33
CA GLY A 191 -1.51 -3.44 -16.55
C GLY A 191 -1.07 -2.26 -15.71
N LEU A 192 0.10 -2.35 -15.07
CA LEU A 192 0.69 -1.28 -14.27
C LEU A 192 1.03 -0.05 -15.13
N ILE A 193 1.70 -0.26 -16.27
CA ILE A 193 2.07 0.82 -17.19
C ILE A 193 0.82 1.50 -17.77
N HIS A 194 -0.15 0.70 -18.20
CA HIS A 194 -1.42 1.22 -18.70
C HIS A 194 -2.11 2.10 -17.64
N HIS A 195 -2.18 1.61 -16.39
CA HIS A 195 -2.74 2.38 -15.29
C HIS A 195 -1.98 3.69 -15.04
N GLY A 196 -0.64 3.66 -15.07
CA GLY A 196 0.18 4.86 -14.93
C GLY A 196 -0.14 5.92 -15.97
N HIS A 197 -0.26 5.55 -17.25
CA HIS A 197 -0.67 6.47 -18.32
C HIS A 197 -2.08 7.03 -18.13
N ILE A 198 -3.01 6.19 -17.69
CA ILE A 198 -4.40 6.61 -17.43
C ILE A 198 -4.45 7.58 -16.24
N ALA A 199 -3.79 7.26 -15.13
CA ALA A 199 -3.72 8.13 -13.95
C ALA A 199 -3.03 9.46 -14.29
N ALA A 200 -1.93 9.43 -15.03
CA ALA A 200 -1.25 10.65 -15.47
C ALA A 200 -2.17 11.56 -16.27
N ARG A 201 -2.90 11.00 -17.23
CA ARG A 201 -3.86 11.76 -18.04
C ARG A 201 -5.00 12.33 -17.19
N ALA A 202 -5.55 11.52 -16.28
CA ALA A 202 -6.70 11.92 -15.44
C ALA A 202 -6.35 13.07 -14.48
N TYR A 203 -5.12 13.09 -13.99
CA TYR A 203 -4.66 14.07 -12.98
C TYR A 203 -3.68 15.12 -13.52
N GLY A 204 -3.45 15.16 -14.85
CA GLY A 204 -2.66 16.19 -15.50
C GLY A 204 -1.14 16.05 -15.31
N ILE A 205 -0.62 14.86 -15.02
CA ILE A 205 0.82 14.61 -14.92
C ILE A 205 1.41 14.54 -16.33
N SER A 206 2.50 15.25 -16.57
CA SER A 206 3.24 15.30 -17.83
C SER A 206 4.74 15.08 -17.59
N ALA A 207 5.52 15.03 -18.67
CA ALA A 207 6.97 14.89 -18.58
C ALA A 207 7.69 16.04 -17.83
N ASP A 208 7.05 17.20 -17.72
CA ASP A 208 7.59 18.36 -16.98
C ASP A 208 7.04 18.46 -15.55
N SER A 209 6.29 17.48 -15.12
CA SER A 209 5.79 17.42 -13.75
C SER A 209 6.89 16.97 -12.78
N VAL A 210 6.78 17.47 -11.55
CA VAL A 210 7.56 16.98 -10.41
C VAL A 210 6.56 16.34 -9.43
N VAL A 211 6.67 15.03 -9.24
CA VAL A 211 5.72 14.22 -8.47
C VAL A 211 6.34 13.82 -7.14
N LEU A 212 5.72 14.23 -6.03
CA LEU A 212 6.15 13.86 -4.69
C LEU A 212 5.55 12.50 -4.29
N LEU A 213 6.42 11.54 -3.96
CA LEU A 213 6.07 10.22 -3.44
C LEU A 213 5.87 10.29 -1.92
N ALA A 214 4.71 10.77 -1.51
CA ALA A 214 4.37 10.96 -0.10
C ALA A 214 4.06 9.65 0.64
N SER A 215 3.58 8.64 -0.08
CA SER A 215 3.20 7.34 0.46
C SER A 215 4.25 6.27 0.16
N PRO A 216 4.34 5.18 0.97
CA PRO A 216 5.29 4.10 0.71
C PRO A 216 5.08 3.43 -0.65
N MET A 217 6.16 3.26 -1.43
CA MET A 217 6.14 2.58 -2.74
C MET A 217 5.76 1.10 -2.64
N CYS A 218 5.93 0.48 -1.48
CA CYS A 218 5.47 -0.90 -1.24
C CYS A 218 3.93 -1.05 -1.16
N GLY A 219 3.18 0.06 -1.13
CA GLY A 219 1.72 0.07 -1.12
C GLY A 219 1.15 0.61 -2.42
N ALA A 220 -0.07 0.19 -2.76
CA ALA A 220 -0.73 0.58 -4.01
C ALA A 220 -0.81 2.10 -4.20
N PHE A 221 -1.01 2.87 -3.13
CA PHE A 221 -1.14 4.32 -3.23
C PHE A 221 0.18 5.00 -3.61
N GLY A 222 1.29 4.66 -2.94
CA GLY A 222 2.61 5.19 -3.28
C GLY A 222 3.09 4.71 -4.65
N PHE A 223 2.84 3.44 -4.98
CA PHE A 223 3.26 2.89 -6.26
C PHE A 223 2.44 3.44 -7.44
N SER A 224 1.13 3.64 -7.30
CA SER A 224 0.33 4.28 -8.35
C SER A 224 0.75 5.74 -8.59
N THR A 225 1.18 6.45 -7.52
CA THR A 225 1.77 7.79 -7.64
C THR A 225 3.08 7.74 -8.45
N LEU A 226 3.96 6.79 -8.12
CA LEU A 226 5.19 6.53 -8.87
C LEU A 226 4.90 6.24 -10.34
N LEU A 227 3.94 5.34 -10.62
CA LEU A 227 3.56 4.98 -11.98
C LEU A 227 3.09 6.19 -12.79
N GLY A 228 2.27 7.07 -12.21
CA GLY A 228 1.81 8.28 -12.86
C GLY A 228 2.97 9.16 -13.35
N GLY A 229 3.99 9.36 -12.52
CA GLY A 229 5.19 10.11 -12.89
C GLY A 229 6.11 9.34 -13.84
N LEU A 230 6.45 8.10 -13.52
CA LEU A 230 7.38 7.28 -14.29
C LEU A 230 6.91 7.07 -15.73
N THR A 231 5.63 6.80 -15.96
CA THR A 231 5.10 6.57 -17.31
C THR A 231 5.15 7.80 -18.21
N GLN A 232 5.25 8.99 -17.64
CA GLN A 232 5.39 10.25 -18.39
C GLN A 232 6.84 10.72 -18.54
N GLY A 233 7.80 10.06 -17.91
CA GLY A 233 9.18 10.56 -17.86
C GLY A 233 9.32 11.81 -16.98
N ALA A 234 8.48 11.97 -15.96
CA ALA A 234 8.49 13.07 -15.01
C ALA A 234 9.60 12.90 -13.95
N THR A 235 9.88 13.96 -13.19
CA THR A 235 10.75 13.88 -12.01
C THR A 235 9.99 13.33 -10.82
N LEU A 236 10.53 12.32 -10.15
CA LEU A 236 10.01 11.74 -8.92
C LEU A 236 10.85 12.25 -7.73
N VAL A 237 10.21 12.76 -6.70
CA VAL A 237 10.86 13.24 -5.47
C VAL A 237 10.38 12.41 -4.28
N SER A 238 11.30 11.94 -3.46
CA SER A 238 10.97 11.08 -2.31
C SER A 238 11.79 11.39 -1.07
N LEU A 239 11.29 10.91 0.04
CA LEU A 239 12.02 10.78 1.30
C LEU A 239 11.91 9.35 1.81
N ALA A 240 13.04 8.76 2.15
CA ALA A 240 13.08 7.42 2.73
C ALA A 240 12.34 7.33 4.08
N VAL A 241 12.32 8.42 4.83
CA VAL A 241 11.53 8.58 6.06
C VAL A 241 10.78 9.90 5.97
N PHE A 242 9.47 9.85 6.19
CA PHE A 242 8.65 11.05 6.21
C PHE A 242 9.05 12.00 7.34
N ASP A 243 9.31 13.23 6.97
CA ASP A 243 9.49 14.38 7.86
C ASP A 243 8.72 15.57 7.29
N ALA A 244 7.76 16.08 8.03
CA ALA A 244 6.84 17.12 7.54
C ALA A 244 7.56 18.40 7.12
N ALA A 245 8.51 18.88 7.93
CA ALA A 245 9.23 20.12 7.67
C ALA A 245 10.15 19.97 6.44
N ARG A 246 10.82 18.83 6.32
CA ARG A 246 11.67 18.51 5.16
C ARG A 246 10.85 18.34 3.90
N THR A 247 9.72 17.64 3.97
CA THR A 247 8.82 17.45 2.83
C THR A 247 8.25 18.79 2.34
N ALA A 248 7.85 19.68 3.27
CA ALA A 248 7.39 21.02 2.94
C ALA A 248 8.48 21.84 2.20
N ARG A 249 9.73 21.75 2.65
CA ARG A 249 10.86 22.35 1.94
C ARG A 249 11.06 21.77 0.56
N GLN A 250 11.05 20.44 0.39
CA GLN A 250 11.18 19.77 -0.91
C GLN A 250 10.10 20.22 -1.90
N ILE A 251 8.85 20.41 -1.43
CA ILE A 251 7.77 20.91 -2.30
C ILE A 251 8.15 22.27 -2.89
N LEU A 252 8.74 23.16 -2.09
CA LEU A 252 9.13 24.50 -2.52
C LEU A 252 10.41 24.49 -3.36
N GLU A 253 11.44 23.78 -2.92
CA GLU A 253 12.78 23.76 -3.52
C GLU A 253 12.78 23.08 -4.90
N HIS A 254 12.01 21.99 -5.03
CA HIS A 254 11.94 21.24 -6.28
C HIS A 254 10.75 21.60 -7.16
N GLY A 255 9.91 22.55 -6.72
CA GLY A 255 8.75 22.96 -7.49
C GLY A 255 7.75 21.81 -7.72
N VAL A 256 7.48 21.01 -6.67
CA VAL A 256 6.55 19.88 -6.76
C VAL A 256 5.20 20.33 -7.30
N THR A 257 4.73 19.62 -8.33
CA THR A 257 3.48 19.95 -9.04
C THR A 257 2.33 19.02 -8.64
N HIS A 258 2.63 17.78 -8.28
CA HIS A 258 1.62 16.76 -7.97
C HIS A 258 2.02 15.97 -6.72
N THR A 259 1.04 15.69 -5.88
CA THR A 259 1.20 14.72 -4.79
C THR A 259 -0.12 14.02 -4.49
N PHE A 260 -0.01 12.79 -3.99
CA PHE A 260 -1.15 11.97 -3.63
C PHE A 260 -0.88 11.37 -2.26
N ALA A 261 -1.71 11.71 -1.29
CA ALA A 261 -1.44 11.37 0.10
C ALA A 261 -2.72 11.13 0.92
N ASN A 262 -2.56 10.56 2.11
CA ASN A 262 -3.64 10.49 3.07
C ASN A 262 -3.82 11.84 3.78
N ASN A 263 -4.94 12.00 4.45
CA ASN A 263 -5.28 13.21 5.18
C ASN A 263 -4.30 13.52 6.33
N GLU A 264 -3.76 12.51 7.03
CA GLU A 264 -2.77 12.74 8.10
C GLU A 264 -1.48 13.38 7.56
N PHE A 265 -0.98 12.88 6.44
CA PHE A 265 0.19 13.44 5.77
C PHE A 265 -0.08 14.89 5.34
N LEU A 266 -1.21 15.13 4.68
CA LEU A 266 -1.56 16.46 4.19
C LEU A 266 -1.77 17.47 5.31
N ASP A 267 -2.37 17.07 6.43
CA ASP A 267 -2.51 17.93 7.61
C ASP A 267 -1.15 18.37 8.17
N LEU A 268 -0.19 17.44 8.24
CA LEU A 268 1.16 17.74 8.69
C LEU A 268 1.90 18.70 7.74
N ILE A 269 1.73 18.53 6.43
CA ILE A 269 2.31 19.44 5.42
C ILE A 269 1.63 20.81 5.47
N LEU A 270 0.31 20.85 5.61
CA LEU A 270 -0.45 22.10 5.70
C LEU A 270 -0.01 22.94 6.92
N LYS A 271 0.23 22.30 8.06
CA LYS A 271 0.77 22.97 9.25
C LYS A 271 2.15 23.62 9.02
N GLN A 272 2.98 23.05 8.13
CA GLN A 272 4.28 23.65 7.78
C GLN A 272 4.15 24.88 6.85
N ALA A 273 2.96 25.11 6.31
CA ALA A 273 2.70 26.21 5.38
C ALA A 273 2.18 27.49 6.06
N GLU A 274 2.10 27.53 7.39
CA GLU A 274 1.55 28.66 8.16
C GLU A 274 2.10 30.02 7.67
N GLY A 275 1.18 30.95 7.43
CA GLY A 275 1.49 32.30 6.96
C GLY A 275 1.75 32.45 5.46
N ARG A 276 1.72 31.39 4.67
CA ARG A 276 1.84 31.44 3.21
C ARG A 276 0.48 31.28 2.52
N SER A 277 0.23 32.11 1.52
CA SER A 277 -0.96 32.00 0.67
C SER A 277 -0.62 32.38 -0.79
N PRO A 278 -0.69 31.46 -1.76
CA PRO A 278 -0.97 30.03 -1.57
C PRO A 278 0.15 29.31 -0.79
N ALA A 279 -0.23 28.27 -0.07
CA ALA A 279 0.68 27.47 0.78
C ALA A 279 1.88 26.93 -0.01
N TYR A 280 1.60 26.38 -1.20
CA TYR A 280 2.57 25.77 -2.10
C TYR A 280 2.22 26.13 -3.57
N PRO A 281 2.77 27.23 -4.11
CA PRO A 281 2.33 27.80 -5.39
C PRO A 281 2.65 26.93 -6.62
N SER A 282 3.57 25.96 -6.50
CA SER A 282 3.89 25.03 -7.58
C SER A 282 2.89 23.89 -7.75
N LEU A 283 2.11 23.59 -6.70
CA LEU A 283 1.14 22.50 -6.74
C LEU A 283 0.03 22.76 -7.77
N ARG A 284 -0.20 21.80 -8.65
CA ARG A 284 -1.24 21.79 -9.67
C ARG A 284 -2.37 20.83 -9.35
N TYR A 285 -2.05 19.75 -8.61
CA TYR A 285 -3.04 18.76 -8.16
C TYR A 285 -2.57 18.08 -6.88
N VAL A 286 -3.46 18.03 -5.88
CA VAL A 286 -3.27 17.32 -4.63
C VAL A 286 -4.41 16.32 -4.46
N GLY A 287 -4.12 15.06 -4.73
CA GLY A 287 -5.08 13.99 -4.54
C GLY A 287 -5.07 13.48 -3.10
N PHE A 288 -6.21 13.36 -2.44
CA PHE A 288 -6.25 12.84 -1.09
C PHE A 288 -7.21 11.66 -0.93
N ALA A 289 -6.81 10.72 -0.09
CA ALA A 289 -7.65 9.65 0.39
C ALA A 289 -7.95 9.90 1.87
N SER A 290 -9.24 10.00 2.21
CA SER A 290 -9.67 10.21 3.59
C SER A 290 -9.69 8.88 4.34
N PHE A 291 -8.88 8.77 5.39
CA PHE A 291 -8.78 7.58 6.22
C PHE A 291 -9.13 7.83 7.69
N SER A 292 -9.34 9.10 8.06
CA SER A 292 -9.70 9.49 9.42
C SER A 292 -10.89 10.43 9.42
N PRO A 293 -12.05 10.03 9.94
CA PRO A 293 -13.21 10.92 10.09
C PRO A 293 -12.91 12.17 10.95
N ALA A 294 -11.96 12.07 11.87
CA ALA A 294 -11.57 13.20 12.74
C ALA A 294 -10.94 14.38 11.98
N MET A 295 -10.65 14.22 10.68
CA MET A 295 -10.06 15.26 9.82
C MET A 295 -10.99 15.67 8.68
N ASP A 296 -12.29 15.65 8.89
CA ASP A 296 -13.29 16.01 7.87
C ASP A 296 -13.20 17.48 7.43
N ASP A 297 -12.54 18.35 8.21
CA ASP A 297 -12.29 19.76 7.90
C ASP A 297 -11.03 19.99 7.05
N LEU A 298 -10.16 18.98 6.90
CA LEU A 298 -8.90 19.12 6.16
C LEU A 298 -9.08 19.60 4.72
N PRO A 299 -10.04 19.09 3.92
CA PRO A 299 -10.23 19.59 2.56
C PRO A 299 -10.52 21.08 2.50
N GLU A 300 -11.33 21.60 3.42
CA GLU A 300 -11.65 23.03 3.54
C GLU A 300 -10.43 23.86 3.92
N ARG A 301 -9.66 23.43 4.92
CA ARG A 301 -8.43 24.13 5.34
C ARG A 301 -7.40 24.16 4.21
N ALA A 302 -7.23 23.03 3.49
CA ALA A 302 -6.32 22.96 2.36
C ALA A 302 -6.76 23.88 1.22
N LEU A 303 -8.06 23.93 0.91
CA LEU A 303 -8.62 24.83 -0.11
C LEU A 303 -8.40 26.31 0.29
N GLN A 304 -8.66 26.67 1.56
CA GLN A 304 -8.43 28.03 2.08
C GLN A 304 -6.95 28.43 2.01
N ALA A 305 -6.04 27.47 2.16
CA ALA A 305 -4.60 27.67 1.98
C ALA A 305 -4.16 27.68 0.50
N GLY A 306 -5.10 27.66 -0.45
CA GLY A 306 -4.82 27.70 -1.89
C GLY A 306 -4.26 26.40 -2.46
N MET A 307 -4.45 25.26 -1.80
CA MET A 307 -4.03 23.95 -2.33
C MET A 307 -5.09 23.40 -3.30
N PRO A 308 -4.70 22.91 -4.48
CA PRO A 308 -5.62 22.32 -5.49
C PRO A 308 -6.00 20.88 -5.11
N ILE A 309 -6.79 20.72 -4.03
CA ILE A 309 -7.10 19.43 -3.43
C ILE A 309 -8.36 18.78 -4.03
N ALA A 310 -8.32 17.45 -4.22
CA ALA A 310 -9.44 16.66 -4.68
C ALA A 310 -9.42 15.23 -4.11
N GLY A 311 -10.59 14.71 -3.78
CA GLY A 311 -10.79 13.37 -3.26
C GLY A 311 -10.53 12.29 -4.32
N LEU A 312 -10.03 11.16 -3.86
CA LEU A 312 -9.65 10.00 -4.66
C LEU A 312 -10.29 8.72 -4.12
N TYR A 313 -10.25 7.69 -4.94
CA TYR A 313 -10.58 6.33 -4.55
C TYR A 313 -9.63 5.34 -5.22
N GLY A 314 -9.35 4.24 -4.50
CA GLY A 314 -8.60 3.10 -5.01
C GLY A 314 -8.44 1.98 -4.00
N SER A 315 -8.01 0.85 -4.50
CA SER A 315 -7.67 -0.34 -3.71
C SER A 315 -6.41 -0.99 -4.28
N SER A 316 -5.86 -1.97 -3.58
CA SER A 316 -4.74 -2.74 -4.12
C SER A 316 -5.12 -3.51 -5.38
N GLU A 317 -6.35 -4.00 -5.46
CA GLU A 317 -6.88 -4.81 -6.57
C GLU A 317 -7.17 -4.01 -7.83
N LEU A 318 -7.50 -2.72 -7.69
CA LEU A 318 -7.83 -1.83 -8.82
C LEU A 318 -6.72 -0.85 -9.14
N GLN A 319 -5.62 -0.88 -8.43
CA GLN A 319 -4.64 0.18 -8.22
C GLN A 319 -5.26 1.37 -7.47
N ALA A 320 -4.47 2.06 -6.67
CA ALA A 320 -4.88 3.36 -6.19
C ALA A 320 -4.97 4.35 -7.37
N LEU A 321 -5.66 5.44 -7.20
CA LEU A 321 -5.92 6.43 -8.26
C LEU A 321 -6.83 5.91 -9.40
N VAL A 322 -7.57 4.82 -9.18
CA VAL A 322 -8.52 4.29 -10.17
C VAL A 322 -9.69 5.23 -10.41
N ALA A 323 -10.06 6.04 -9.40
CA ALA A 323 -11.05 7.10 -9.53
C ALA A 323 -10.65 8.35 -8.74
N GLY A 324 -11.15 9.50 -9.16
CA GLY A 324 -10.92 10.75 -8.48
C GLY A 324 -11.73 11.90 -9.10
N HIS A 325 -11.72 13.03 -8.41
CA HIS A 325 -12.38 14.24 -8.88
C HIS A 325 -11.39 15.15 -9.59
N THR A 326 -11.85 15.83 -10.63
CA THR A 326 -11.10 16.93 -11.26
C THR A 326 -11.31 18.23 -10.47
N LEU A 327 -10.45 19.22 -10.67
CA LEU A 327 -10.52 20.48 -9.90
C LEU A 327 -11.73 21.37 -10.25
N ASP A 328 -12.37 21.13 -11.38
CA ASP A 328 -13.62 21.76 -11.82
C ASP A 328 -14.88 21.07 -11.31
N THR A 329 -14.73 19.91 -10.67
CA THR A 329 -15.84 19.22 -9.99
C THR A 329 -16.39 20.10 -8.86
N ASP A 330 -17.74 20.12 -8.72
CA ASP A 330 -18.41 20.80 -7.60
C ASP A 330 -17.77 20.42 -6.27
N TRP A 331 -17.53 21.41 -5.40
CA TRP A 331 -16.81 21.23 -4.15
C TRP A 331 -17.44 20.16 -3.23
N ARG A 332 -18.77 20.04 -3.22
CA ARG A 332 -19.47 19.04 -2.40
C ARG A 332 -19.06 17.60 -2.74
N HIS A 333 -18.76 17.34 -4.01
CA HIS A 333 -18.26 16.04 -4.46
C HIS A 333 -16.75 15.98 -4.37
N ARG A 334 -16.04 17.05 -4.75
CA ARG A 334 -14.57 17.07 -4.78
C ARG A 334 -13.92 16.86 -3.41
N ARG A 335 -14.59 17.25 -2.33
CA ARG A 335 -14.10 17.09 -0.96
C ARG A 335 -14.23 15.69 -0.37
N VAL A 336 -14.87 14.74 -1.04
CA VAL A 336 -15.12 13.37 -0.54
C VAL A 336 -14.44 12.32 -1.42
N ALA A 337 -14.27 11.12 -0.88
CA ALA A 337 -13.72 9.99 -1.62
C ALA A 337 -14.71 9.50 -2.69
N GLY A 338 -14.17 8.93 -3.78
CA GLY A 338 -14.92 8.50 -4.95
C GLY A 338 -14.41 9.19 -6.21
N GLY A 339 -15.30 9.60 -7.08
CA GLY A 339 -14.98 10.36 -8.28
C GLY A 339 -15.25 9.60 -9.58
N THR A 340 -14.79 10.19 -10.67
CA THR A 340 -14.86 9.58 -11.99
C THR A 340 -13.78 8.52 -12.14
N ILE A 341 -14.15 7.32 -12.63
CA ILE A 341 -13.17 6.29 -13.01
C ILE A 341 -12.22 6.89 -14.06
N ALA A 342 -10.92 6.85 -13.74
CA ALA A 342 -9.87 7.49 -14.56
C ALA A 342 -9.82 6.92 -15.99
N SER A 343 -9.97 5.61 -16.16
CA SER A 343 -10.04 4.97 -17.48
C SER A 343 -11.35 5.31 -18.19
N PRO A 344 -11.32 5.71 -19.46
CA PRO A 344 -12.53 5.88 -20.29
C PRO A 344 -13.35 4.60 -20.43
N GLU A 345 -12.70 3.44 -20.39
CA GLU A 345 -13.32 2.10 -20.47
C GLU A 345 -13.89 1.64 -19.13
N GLY A 346 -13.52 2.32 -18.04
CA GLY A 346 -13.96 1.95 -16.70
C GLY A 346 -15.45 2.17 -16.48
N ARG A 347 -16.05 1.32 -15.67
CA ARG A 347 -17.46 1.38 -15.28
C ARG A 347 -17.61 1.13 -13.79
N VAL A 348 -18.61 1.75 -13.20
CA VAL A 348 -18.98 1.55 -11.81
C VAL A 348 -20.48 1.32 -11.71
N ARG A 349 -20.87 0.43 -10.80
CA ARG A 349 -22.26 0.20 -10.44
C ARG A 349 -22.40 0.04 -8.93
N ALA A 350 -23.58 0.36 -8.41
CA ALA A 350 -24.00 0.00 -7.06
C ALA A 350 -24.93 -1.21 -7.16
N VAL A 351 -24.73 -2.21 -6.32
CA VAL A 351 -25.57 -3.41 -6.28
C VAL A 351 -26.15 -3.62 -4.89
N ASP A 352 -27.35 -4.16 -4.86
CA ASP A 352 -27.99 -4.59 -3.62
C ASP A 352 -27.25 -5.81 -3.04
N SER A 353 -26.89 -5.77 -1.75
CA SER A 353 -26.05 -6.80 -1.12
C SER A 353 -26.74 -8.17 -1.03
N ASP A 354 -28.07 -8.21 -0.98
CA ASP A 354 -28.84 -9.43 -0.75
C ASP A 354 -29.22 -10.11 -2.06
N SER A 355 -29.72 -9.31 -3.02
CA SER A 355 -30.20 -9.82 -4.31
C SER A 355 -29.14 -9.78 -5.42
N GLY A 356 -28.08 -8.98 -5.28
CA GLY A 356 -27.12 -8.72 -6.34
C GLY A 356 -27.66 -7.87 -7.49
N ALA A 357 -28.86 -7.31 -7.37
CA ALA A 357 -29.46 -6.48 -8.40
C ALA A 357 -28.75 -5.12 -8.51
N VAL A 358 -28.55 -4.65 -9.76
CA VAL A 358 -27.99 -3.32 -10.00
C VAL A 358 -29.02 -2.26 -9.58
N LEU A 359 -28.57 -1.34 -8.73
CA LEU A 359 -29.39 -0.27 -8.19
C LEU A 359 -29.40 0.96 -9.14
N PRO A 360 -30.49 1.76 -9.10
CA PRO A 360 -30.51 3.03 -9.83
C PRO A 360 -29.50 4.03 -9.27
N HIS A 361 -29.10 5.00 -10.10
CA HIS A 361 -28.22 6.09 -9.66
C HIS A 361 -28.83 6.83 -8.47
N GLY A 362 -27.98 7.18 -7.49
CA GLY A 362 -28.37 7.80 -6.22
C GLY A 362 -28.75 6.81 -5.12
N ALA A 363 -29.02 5.53 -5.43
CA ALA A 363 -29.26 4.51 -4.41
C ALA A 363 -27.95 3.95 -3.85
N ILE A 364 -27.87 3.84 -2.52
CA ILE A 364 -26.71 3.30 -1.82
C ILE A 364 -26.72 1.77 -1.91
N GLY A 365 -25.57 1.21 -2.32
CA GLY A 365 -25.34 -0.23 -2.40
C GLY A 365 -23.84 -0.56 -2.37
N GLN A 366 -23.52 -1.83 -2.56
CA GLN A 366 -22.14 -2.26 -2.72
C GLN A 366 -21.57 -1.75 -4.04
N ILE A 367 -20.44 -1.10 -4.00
CA ILE A 367 -19.77 -0.58 -5.19
C ILE A 367 -18.99 -1.72 -5.87
N GLU A 368 -19.28 -1.91 -7.15
CA GLU A 368 -18.52 -2.79 -8.03
C GLU A 368 -17.91 -1.97 -9.18
N ILE A 369 -16.62 -2.22 -9.45
CA ILE A 369 -15.84 -1.47 -10.44
C ILE A 369 -15.24 -2.42 -11.47
N LYS A 370 -15.39 -2.08 -12.75
CA LYS A 370 -14.71 -2.69 -13.87
C LYS A 370 -13.74 -1.68 -14.46
N ALA A 371 -12.44 -2.00 -14.45
CA ALA A 371 -11.40 -1.12 -14.99
C ALA A 371 -10.23 -1.94 -15.53
N PRO A 372 -9.50 -1.44 -16.55
CA PRO A 372 -8.30 -2.11 -17.10
C PRO A 372 -7.16 -2.24 -16.06
N SER A 373 -7.20 -1.47 -14.98
CA SER A 373 -6.27 -1.53 -13.86
C SER A 373 -6.51 -2.68 -12.88
N LEU A 374 -7.56 -3.49 -13.11
CA LEU A 374 -7.88 -4.63 -12.25
C LEU A 374 -6.71 -5.60 -12.16
N MET A 375 -6.46 -6.09 -10.96
CA MET A 375 -5.45 -7.14 -10.70
C MET A 375 -5.59 -8.33 -11.64
N SER A 376 -4.49 -9.02 -11.88
CA SER A 376 -4.54 -10.28 -12.62
C SER A 376 -5.22 -11.38 -11.80
N GLU A 377 -4.82 -11.48 -10.52
CA GLU A 377 -5.34 -12.48 -9.60
C GLU A 377 -4.88 -12.21 -8.16
N TYR A 378 -5.48 -12.87 -7.22
CA TYR A 378 -4.85 -13.14 -5.94
C TYR A 378 -3.86 -14.30 -6.13
N LEU A 379 -2.57 -14.03 -5.97
CA LEU A 379 -1.47 -14.96 -6.23
C LEU A 379 -1.68 -16.29 -5.50
N ASP A 380 -1.60 -17.38 -6.25
CA ASP A 380 -1.81 -18.75 -5.77
C ASP A 380 -3.17 -18.98 -5.05
N ASN A 381 -4.19 -18.12 -5.32
CA ASN A 381 -5.53 -18.25 -4.72
C ASN A 381 -6.66 -18.03 -5.75
N PRO A 382 -6.89 -19.00 -6.64
CA PRO A 382 -7.91 -18.89 -7.68
C PRO A 382 -9.35 -18.83 -7.15
N GLU A 383 -9.61 -19.40 -5.97
CA GLU A 383 -10.93 -19.35 -5.34
C GLU A 383 -11.27 -17.93 -4.89
N ALA A 384 -10.35 -17.26 -4.20
CA ALA A 384 -10.53 -15.87 -3.79
C ALA A 384 -10.66 -14.93 -5.00
N THR A 385 -9.91 -15.19 -6.08
CA THR A 385 -9.99 -14.44 -7.34
C THR A 385 -11.39 -14.54 -7.95
N ARG A 386 -11.91 -15.75 -8.09
CA ARG A 386 -13.28 -15.98 -8.63
C ARG A 386 -14.37 -15.35 -7.76
N LYS A 387 -14.21 -15.34 -6.43
CA LYS A 387 -15.17 -14.69 -5.52
C LYS A 387 -15.14 -13.16 -5.62
N ALA A 388 -13.99 -12.59 -5.92
CA ALA A 388 -13.80 -11.14 -5.95
C ALA A 388 -14.27 -10.50 -7.26
N ILE A 389 -14.30 -11.25 -8.35
CA ILE A 389 -14.63 -10.74 -9.69
C ILE A 389 -15.91 -11.42 -10.15
N SER A 390 -16.90 -10.63 -10.58
CA SER A 390 -18.15 -11.15 -11.15
C SER A 390 -17.91 -11.72 -12.57
N ASP A 391 -18.85 -12.52 -13.07
CA ASP A 391 -18.76 -13.15 -14.40
C ASP A 391 -18.68 -12.11 -15.54
N ASP A 392 -19.23 -10.93 -15.34
CA ASP A 392 -19.18 -9.81 -16.28
C ASP A 392 -17.96 -8.88 -16.07
N GLY A 393 -17.03 -9.26 -15.18
CA GLY A 393 -15.72 -8.64 -15.00
C GLY A 393 -15.69 -7.44 -14.05
N TYR A 394 -16.68 -7.26 -13.18
CA TYR A 394 -16.65 -6.26 -12.13
C TYR A 394 -15.97 -6.81 -10.88
N PHE A 395 -15.10 -6.00 -10.30
CA PHE A 395 -14.51 -6.28 -8.99
C PHE A 395 -15.47 -5.84 -7.88
N ARG A 396 -15.76 -6.75 -6.96
CA ARG A 396 -16.53 -6.51 -5.74
C ARG A 396 -15.65 -5.85 -4.71
N THR A 397 -15.81 -4.53 -4.54
CA THR A 397 -14.90 -3.73 -3.71
C THR A 397 -15.06 -4.00 -2.20
N GLY A 398 -16.24 -4.43 -1.79
CA GLY A 398 -16.65 -4.48 -0.38
C GLY A 398 -16.86 -3.09 0.23
N ASP A 399 -17.02 -2.08 -0.60
CA ASP A 399 -17.27 -0.71 -0.20
C ASP A 399 -18.72 -0.31 -0.54
N LEU A 400 -19.32 0.55 0.28
CA LEU A 400 -20.65 1.12 0.09
C LEU A 400 -20.57 2.51 -0.52
N GLY A 401 -21.54 2.83 -1.36
CA GLY A 401 -21.65 4.12 -1.99
C GLY A 401 -22.82 4.17 -2.97
N TYR A 402 -22.91 5.24 -3.74
CA TYR A 402 -23.90 5.38 -4.80
C TYR A 402 -23.26 5.91 -6.07
N THR A 403 -23.80 5.51 -7.21
CA THR A 403 -23.37 6.04 -8.51
C THR A 403 -24.15 7.31 -8.85
N VAL A 404 -23.49 8.29 -9.46
CA VAL A 404 -24.10 9.47 -10.06
C VAL A 404 -24.40 9.21 -11.54
N HIS A 405 -23.49 8.50 -12.20
CA HIS A 405 -23.63 7.89 -13.52
C HIS A 405 -22.66 6.70 -13.65
N GLU A 406 -22.63 6.05 -14.79
CA GLU A 406 -21.89 4.80 -15.05
C GLU A 406 -20.37 4.85 -14.81
N ARG A 407 -19.80 6.04 -14.62
CA ARG A 407 -18.37 6.25 -14.35
C ARG A 407 -18.07 7.09 -13.12
N LEU A 408 -19.08 7.70 -12.50
CA LEU A 408 -18.92 8.56 -11.33
C LEU A 408 -19.69 7.97 -10.14
N PHE A 409 -19.02 7.85 -9.04
CA PHE A 409 -19.61 7.40 -7.77
C PHE A 409 -19.08 8.20 -6.58
N ILE A 410 -19.84 8.14 -5.50
CA ILE A 410 -19.48 8.69 -4.20
C ILE A 410 -19.34 7.53 -3.22
N PHE A 411 -18.19 7.44 -2.60
CA PHE A 411 -17.91 6.48 -1.55
C PHE A 411 -18.56 6.93 -0.23
N GLN A 412 -19.20 6.00 0.48
CA GLN A 412 -19.87 6.27 1.75
C GLN A 412 -19.21 5.55 2.95
N GLY A 413 -18.55 4.41 2.72
CA GLY A 413 -17.96 3.63 3.77
C GLY A 413 -17.62 2.21 3.32
N ARG A 414 -17.25 1.36 4.27
CA ARG A 414 -17.04 -0.07 3.98
C ARG A 414 -18.22 -0.91 4.42
N ASP A 415 -18.51 -1.89 3.59
CA ASP A 415 -19.37 -2.99 3.97
C ASP A 415 -18.54 -3.95 4.83
N GLY A 416 -18.75 -3.85 6.16
CA GLY A 416 -18.02 -4.65 7.15
C GLY A 416 -16.87 -3.93 7.87
N ASP A 417 -16.34 -4.61 8.88
CA ASP A 417 -15.52 -4.03 9.93
C ASP A 417 -14.04 -3.94 9.63
N HIS A 418 -13.62 -3.29 8.57
CA HIS A 418 -12.19 -3.02 8.40
C HIS A 418 -11.78 -1.80 9.23
N LEU A 419 -10.65 -1.94 9.94
CA LEU A 419 -10.06 -0.86 10.71
C LEU A 419 -9.07 -0.08 9.84
N ARG A 420 -9.14 1.24 9.91
CA ARG A 420 -8.13 2.09 9.31
C ARG A 420 -7.13 2.50 10.38
N LEU A 421 -6.00 1.81 10.39
CA LEU A 421 -4.97 1.95 11.41
C LEU A 421 -3.70 2.54 10.80
N GLY A 422 -3.31 3.75 11.20
CA GLY A 422 -2.10 4.40 10.68
C GLY A 422 -2.08 4.58 9.16
N GLY A 423 -3.24 4.81 8.54
CA GLY A 423 -3.39 4.93 7.08
C GLY A 423 -3.54 3.60 6.34
N PHE A 424 -3.39 2.46 7.04
CA PHE A 424 -3.54 1.12 6.47
C PHE A 424 -4.91 0.55 6.79
N LEU A 425 -5.45 -0.17 5.82
CA LEU A 425 -6.66 -0.94 6.01
C LEU A 425 -6.29 -2.30 6.60
N VAL A 426 -6.79 -2.58 7.80
CA VAL A 426 -6.49 -3.79 8.56
C VAL A 426 -7.77 -4.57 8.83
N ALA A 427 -7.80 -5.85 8.49
CA ALA A 427 -8.88 -6.73 8.90
C ALA A 427 -8.75 -7.00 10.40
N PRO A 428 -9.78 -6.76 11.23
CA PRO A 428 -9.76 -7.16 12.64
C PRO A 428 -9.41 -8.61 12.83
N LEU A 429 -9.88 -9.47 11.95
CA LEU A 429 -9.66 -10.91 11.99
C LEU A 429 -8.16 -11.28 11.96
N GLU A 430 -7.31 -10.50 11.30
CA GLU A 430 -5.86 -10.74 11.29
C GLU A 430 -5.28 -10.59 12.71
N ILE A 431 -5.74 -9.55 13.44
CA ILE A 431 -5.31 -9.33 14.82
C ILE A 431 -5.96 -10.37 15.74
N GLU A 432 -7.26 -10.63 15.55
CA GLU A 432 -8.05 -11.61 16.32
C GLU A 432 -7.39 -12.99 16.30
N GLN A 433 -6.98 -13.48 15.14
CA GLN A 433 -6.32 -14.79 14.99
C GLN A 433 -4.94 -14.85 15.63
N PHE A 434 -4.17 -13.79 15.53
CA PHE A 434 -2.90 -13.73 16.25
C PHE A 434 -3.13 -13.81 17.76
N LEU A 435 -4.11 -13.06 18.28
CA LEU A 435 -4.47 -13.08 19.69
C LEU A 435 -4.95 -14.48 20.14
N GLU A 436 -5.76 -15.14 19.34
CA GLU A 436 -6.27 -16.49 19.62
C GLU A 436 -5.16 -17.56 19.60
N GLY A 437 -4.05 -17.30 18.94
CA GLY A 437 -2.84 -18.12 19.00
C GLY A 437 -1.99 -17.95 20.27
N LEU A 438 -2.28 -16.94 21.10
CA LEU A 438 -1.53 -16.69 22.32
C LEU A 438 -1.99 -17.60 23.48
N PRO A 439 -1.06 -18.05 24.35
CA PRO A 439 -1.42 -18.78 25.56
C PRO A 439 -2.37 -17.96 26.44
N GLY A 440 -3.45 -18.60 26.90
CA GLY A 440 -4.43 -17.97 27.78
C GLY A 440 -5.56 -17.23 27.06
N VAL A 441 -5.61 -17.20 25.75
CA VAL A 441 -6.68 -16.61 24.95
C VAL A 441 -7.59 -17.71 24.39
N ALA A 442 -8.87 -17.70 24.76
CA ALA A 442 -9.88 -18.64 24.26
C ALA A 442 -10.68 -18.07 23.08
N GLY A 443 -10.60 -16.76 22.85
CA GLY A 443 -11.23 -16.07 21.74
C GLY A 443 -10.94 -14.58 21.79
N ALA A 444 -10.91 -13.93 20.63
CA ALA A 444 -10.64 -12.50 20.53
C ALA A 444 -11.59 -11.82 19.54
N GLN A 445 -11.96 -10.57 19.83
CA GLN A 445 -12.63 -9.68 18.90
C GLN A 445 -11.96 -8.33 18.93
N VAL A 446 -11.73 -7.73 17.77
CA VAL A 446 -11.05 -6.45 17.65
C VAL A 446 -11.96 -5.44 16.96
N VAL A 447 -12.04 -4.26 17.55
CA VAL A 447 -12.79 -3.12 17.01
C VAL A 447 -11.93 -1.87 16.98
N GLY A 448 -12.30 -0.92 16.13
CA GLY A 448 -11.68 0.41 16.12
C GLY A 448 -12.39 1.34 17.10
N ALA A 449 -11.62 2.14 17.83
CA ALA A 449 -12.10 3.26 18.62
C ALA A 449 -11.25 4.49 18.37
N GLN A 450 -11.79 5.68 18.63
CA GLN A 450 -11.07 6.94 18.45
C GLN A 450 -10.24 7.26 19.70
N HIS A 451 -8.96 7.55 19.50
CA HIS A 451 -8.05 7.99 20.54
C HIS A 451 -7.08 9.01 20.00
N GLU A 452 -7.05 10.22 20.60
CA GLU A 452 -6.21 11.34 20.15
C GLU A 452 -6.35 11.65 18.63
N GLY A 453 -7.58 11.63 18.12
CA GLY A 453 -7.87 11.91 16.71
C GLY A 453 -7.47 10.81 15.72
N LYS A 454 -7.14 9.60 16.21
CA LYS A 454 -6.77 8.45 15.37
C LYS A 454 -7.64 7.26 15.70
N THR A 455 -7.90 6.43 14.69
CA THR A 455 -8.48 5.11 14.93
C THR A 455 -7.40 4.18 15.45
N VAL A 456 -7.63 3.60 16.62
CA VAL A 456 -6.75 2.58 17.25
C VAL A 456 -7.49 1.27 17.43
N PRO A 457 -6.81 0.11 17.35
CA PRO A 457 -7.44 -1.16 17.65
C PRO A 457 -7.61 -1.35 19.16
N VAL A 458 -8.78 -1.85 19.56
CA VAL A 458 -9.08 -2.30 20.93
C VAL A 458 -9.49 -3.75 20.84
N ALA A 459 -8.82 -4.61 21.61
CA ALA A 459 -9.09 -6.04 21.66
C ALA A 459 -10.00 -6.39 22.83
N PHE A 460 -11.04 -7.18 22.56
CA PHE A 460 -11.82 -7.86 23.56
C PHE A 460 -11.39 -9.33 23.58
N VAL A 461 -10.95 -9.81 24.74
CA VAL A 461 -10.37 -11.14 24.90
C VAL A 461 -11.18 -11.95 25.88
N ARG A 462 -11.57 -13.13 25.46
CA ARG A 462 -12.12 -14.15 26.36
C ARG A 462 -10.95 -15.01 26.86
N PRO A 463 -10.65 -14.99 28.16
CA PRO A 463 -9.55 -15.76 28.72
C PRO A 463 -9.83 -17.27 28.69
N GLN A 464 -8.78 -18.06 28.56
CA GLN A 464 -8.83 -19.50 28.69
C GLN A 464 -8.87 -19.88 30.18
N SER A 465 -9.78 -20.76 30.57
CA SER A 465 -9.90 -21.23 31.94
C SER A 465 -8.58 -21.85 32.43
N GLY A 466 -8.13 -21.41 33.60
CA GLY A 466 -6.93 -21.96 34.26
C GLY A 466 -5.59 -21.43 33.73
N VAL A 467 -5.58 -20.53 32.79
CA VAL A 467 -4.35 -19.86 32.27
C VAL A 467 -4.41 -18.38 32.62
N GLN A 468 -3.41 -17.89 33.35
CA GLN A 468 -3.30 -16.45 33.63
C GLN A 468 -2.69 -15.73 32.42
N THR A 469 -3.39 -14.69 31.97
CA THR A 469 -2.89 -13.73 30.99
C THR A 469 -3.32 -12.33 31.42
N ASP A 470 -2.57 -11.33 31.03
CA ASP A 470 -2.88 -9.94 31.32
C ASP A 470 -2.73 -9.04 30.08
N GLU A 471 -3.27 -7.84 30.17
CA GLU A 471 -3.24 -6.85 29.08
C GLU A 471 -1.80 -6.57 28.60
N ARG A 472 -0.84 -6.44 29.51
CA ARG A 472 0.55 -6.12 29.19
C ARG A 472 1.23 -7.24 28.41
N ALA A 473 1.01 -8.49 28.84
CA ALA A 473 1.57 -9.66 28.17
C ALA A 473 1.05 -9.77 26.72
N ILE A 474 -0.26 -9.58 26.52
CA ILE A 474 -0.88 -9.62 25.19
C ILE A 474 -0.37 -8.47 24.31
N ILE A 475 -0.35 -7.23 24.82
CA ILE A 475 0.16 -6.08 24.06
C ILE A 475 1.63 -6.28 23.73
N GLY A 476 2.46 -6.77 24.66
CA GLY A 476 3.87 -7.06 24.44
C GLY A 476 4.10 -8.11 23.34
N ALA A 477 3.30 -9.17 23.31
CA ALA A 477 3.34 -10.16 22.23
C ALA A 477 2.99 -9.54 20.87
N CYS A 478 1.94 -8.71 20.81
CA CYS A 478 1.59 -7.98 19.59
C CYS A 478 2.70 -7.02 19.13
N GLN A 479 3.34 -6.31 20.08
CA GLN A 479 4.44 -5.38 19.76
C GLN A 479 5.64 -6.08 19.14
N SER A 480 5.91 -7.30 19.55
CA SER A 480 7.01 -8.11 19.03
C SER A 480 6.71 -8.69 17.65
N ALA A 481 5.44 -9.03 17.37
CA ALA A 481 5.06 -9.82 16.20
C ALA A 481 4.40 -9.02 15.07
N MET A 482 3.84 -7.82 15.38
CA MET A 482 3.04 -7.05 14.43
C MET A 482 3.56 -5.63 14.24
N ALA A 483 3.15 -5.02 13.11
CA ALA A 483 3.36 -3.60 12.87
C ALA A 483 2.68 -2.76 13.97
N LYS A 484 3.36 -1.70 14.43
CA LYS A 484 2.94 -0.85 15.55
C LYS A 484 1.48 -0.38 15.46
N PHE A 485 0.99 -0.09 14.25
CA PHE A 485 -0.38 0.38 14.03
C PHE A 485 -1.45 -0.72 14.24
N LYS A 486 -1.08 -2.02 14.25
CA LYS A 486 -1.96 -3.17 14.50
C LYS A 486 -2.01 -3.56 15.98
N VAL A 487 -1.07 -3.08 16.79
CA VAL A 487 -1.00 -3.39 18.22
C VAL A 487 -2.20 -2.79 18.94
N PRO A 488 -3.00 -3.58 19.67
CA PRO A 488 -4.13 -3.07 20.43
C PRO A 488 -3.70 -2.00 21.43
N GLN A 489 -4.42 -0.87 21.46
CA GLN A 489 -4.22 0.19 22.45
C GLN A 489 -4.65 -0.26 23.85
N ARG A 490 -5.69 -1.08 23.92
CA ARG A 490 -6.20 -1.69 25.13
C ARG A 490 -6.64 -3.13 24.86
N VAL A 491 -6.55 -3.95 25.90
CA VAL A 491 -7.12 -5.30 25.93
C VAL A 491 -8.15 -5.36 27.05
N ILE A 492 -9.39 -5.64 26.69
CA ILE A 492 -10.54 -5.72 27.61
C ILE A 492 -10.92 -7.19 27.75
N PHE A 493 -10.87 -7.71 28.97
CA PHE A 493 -11.28 -9.09 29.23
C PHE A 493 -12.81 -9.18 29.41
N VAL A 494 -13.41 -10.14 28.71
CA VAL A 494 -14.86 -10.40 28.74
C VAL A 494 -15.12 -11.87 29.01
N GLU A 495 -16.24 -12.17 29.69
CA GLU A 495 -16.67 -13.55 29.85
C GLU A 495 -17.20 -14.14 28.56
N ASP A 496 -18.03 -13.37 27.83
CA ASP A 496 -18.55 -13.70 26.51
C ASP A 496 -18.72 -12.46 25.64
N PHE A 497 -18.75 -12.67 24.31
CA PHE A 497 -19.02 -11.60 23.36
C PHE A 497 -20.52 -11.35 23.22
N PRO A 498 -20.95 -10.08 23.05
CA PRO A 498 -22.35 -9.78 22.75
C PRO A 498 -22.76 -10.39 21.41
N MET A 499 -23.77 -11.24 21.39
CA MET A 499 -24.20 -12.00 20.23
C MET A 499 -25.60 -11.60 19.76
N VAL A 500 -25.80 -11.59 18.42
CA VAL A 500 -27.14 -11.60 17.81
C VAL A 500 -27.43 -13.02 17.35
N GLN A 501 -28.57 -13.55 17.78
CA GLN A 501 -29.11 -14.81 17.24
C GLN A 501 -29.86 -14.51 15.93
N SER A 502 -29.40 -15.04 14.83
CA SER A 502 -30.14 -15.06 13.57
C SER A 502 -30.50 -16.48 13.19
N ALA A 503 -31.52 -16.67 12.34
CA ALA A 503 -32.05 -17.99 11.97
C ALA A 503 -30.98 -18.92 11.35
N ASN A 504 -29.87 -18.38 10.85
CA ASN A 504 -28.82 -19.15 10.16
C ASN A 504 -27.39 -18.94 10.69
N SER A 505 -27.15 -18.03 11.66
CA SER A 505 -25.83 -17.83 12.29
C SER A 505 -25.89 -16.92 13.52
N ASN A 506 -25.04 -17.21 14.50
CA ASN A 506 -24.78 -16.30 15.62
C ASN A 506 -23.65 -15.34 15.22
N LYS A 507 -23.92 -14.03 15.26
CA LYS A 507 -22.91 -13.00 14.94
C LYS A 507 -22.60 -12.12 16.14
N VAL A 508 -21.32 -11.81 16.35
CA VAL A 508 -20.90 -10.87 17.38
C VAL A 508 -21.38 -9.45 17.03
N GLN A 509 -21.97 -8.78 18.01
CA GLN A 509 -22.43 -7.39 17.86
C GLN A 509 -21.25 -6.40 18.00
N LYS A 510 -20.46 -6.29 16.94
CA LYS A 510 -19.26 -5.41 16.94
C LYS A 510 -19.58 -3.94 17.23
N HIS A 511 -20.81 -3.46 16.94
CA HIS A 511 -21.22 -2.11 17.29
C HIS A 511 -21.29 -1.88 18.82
N VAL A 512 -21.71 -2.90 19.58
CA VAL A 512 -21.71 -2.85 21.06
C VAL A 512 -20.28 -2.80 21.59
N LEU A 513 -19.40 -3.64 21.04
CA LEU A 513 -17.98 -3.63 21.40
C LEU A 513 -17.32 -2.28 21.09
N ARG A 514 -17.67 -1.63 19.96
CA ARG A 514 -17.15 -0.29 19.63
C ARG A 514 -17.57 0.76 20.66
N GLN A 515 -18.83 0.75 21.08
CA GLN A 515 -19.32 1.67 22.12
C GLN A 515 -18.58 1.47 23.43
N GLN A 516 -18.38 0.22 23.84
CA GLN A 516 -17.62 -0.12 25.05
C GLN A 516 -16.14 0.30 24.93
N ALA A 517 -15.50 0.04 23.79
CA ALA A 517 -14.12 0.44 23.53
C ALA A 517 -13.95 1.97 23.60
N GLN A 518 -14.89 2.71 23.02
CA GLN A 518 -14.85 4.17 23.05
C GLN A 518 -15.01 4.70 24.47
N ALA A 519 -16.00 4.21 25.23
CA ALA A 519 -16.21 4.62 26.63
C ALA A 519 -14.97 4.36 27.50
N MET A 520 -14.30 3.22 27.29
CA MET A 520 -13.08 2.88 28.03
C MET A 520 -11.88 3.80 27.68
N LEU A 521 -11.75 4.23 26.43
CA LEU A 521 -10.68 5.15 26.01
C LEU A 521 -10.97 6.60 26.46
N ASP A 522 -12.24 6.97 26.56
CA ASP A 522 -12.67 8.30 27.03
C ASP A 522 -12.62 8.43 28.57
N GLY A 523 -12.31 7.32 29.28
CA GLY A 523 -12.16 7.32 30.74
C GLY A 523 -13.48 7.31 31.54
N GLN A 524 -14.55 6.83 30.93
CA GLN A 524 -15.88 6.65 31.55
C GLN A 524 -16.07 5.23 32.11
#